data_09af07429d49c671b6e5009157574909
#
_entry.id   09af07429d49c671b6e5009157574909
#
_cell.length_a   1.000
_cell.length_b   1.000
_cell.length_c   1.000
_cell.angle_alpha   90.00
_cell.angle_beta   90.00
_cell.angle_gamma   90.00
#
_symmetry.space_group_name_H-M   'P 1'
#
loop_
_entity.id
_entity.type
_entity.pdbx_description
1 polymer ?
#
loop_
_entity_poly.entity_id
_entity_poly.type
_entity_poly.pdbx_seq_one_letter_code
_entity_poly.pdbx_strand_id
1 'polypeptide(L)'
;MATLFSARSTRRFYAIIREREFNRHNQKSVRVALSRLHSKGYTNNSASGWSITKKGKKYYSKKHSQENRLLEYITSPFPENSPTSMIISFDIPEKNRTVRHWLRNQIKIFGYKMLQQSLWIGPSPLPTPFLKRLEDLNIRKNIKTFKITKSNN
;
A
#
# COMPACT_ATOMS: atom_id res chain seq x y z
N MET A 1 41.41 -25.38 21.70
CA MET A 1 40.50 -25.77 20.58
C MET A 1 39.43 -24.69 20.44
N ALA A 2 39.57 -23.82 19.45
CA ALA A 2 38.56 -22.78 19.16
C ALA A 2 37.56 -23.33 18.18
N THR A 3 36.32 -23.54 18.63
CA THR A 3 35.20 -23.98 17.80
C THR A 3 34.79 -22.85 16.85
N LEU A 4 35.13 -23.00 15.59
CA LEU A 4 34.68 -22.13 14.49
C LEU A 4 33.15 -22.20 14.37
N PHE A 5 32.46 -21.20 14.91
CA PHE A 5 31.03 -20.98 14.61
C PHE A 5 30.93 -20.70 13.12
N SER A 6 30.28 -21.60 12.39
CA SER A 6 30.00 -21.46 10.95
C SER A 6 29.26 -20.16 10.67
N ALA A 7 29.64 -19.40 9.62
CA ALA A 7 29.03 -18.17 9.19
C ALA A 7 27.50 -18.33 8.90
N ARG A 8 27.05 -19.55 8.59
CA ARG A 8 25.61 -19.89 8.44
C ARG A 8 24.87 -19.90 9.77
N SER A 9 25.51 -20.36 10.86
CA SER A 9 24.94 -20.36 12.22
C SER A 9 24.74 -18.93 12.72
N THR A 10 25.71 -18.06 12.50
CA THR A 10 25.68 -16.66 12.91
C THR A 10 24.57 -15.88 12.18
N ARG A 11 24.40 -16.07 10.86
CA ARG A 11 23.31 -15.43 10.09
C ARG A 11 21.93 -15.87 10.58
N ARG A 12 21.76 -17.14 10.90
CA ARG A 12 20.49 -17.68 11.42
C ARG A 12 20.15 -17.14 12.80
N PHE A 13 21.16 -16.97 13.66
CA PHE A 13 21.00 -16.38 14.99
C PHE A 13 20.58 -14.90 14.91
N TYR A 14 21.23 -14.08 14.06
CA TYR A 14 20.84 -12.69 13.84
C TYR A 14 19.44 -12.54 13.22
N ALA A 15 19.02 -13.46 12.34
CA ALA A 15 17.67 -13.46 11.80
C ALA A 15 16.62 -13.69 12.90
N ILE A 16 16.85 -14.65 13.81
CA ILE A 16 15.94 -14.94 14.94
C ILE A 16 15.87 -13.77 15.92
N ILE A 17 16.99 -13.11 16.22
CA ILE A 17 17.00 -11.93 17.10
C ILE A 17 16.23 -10.79 16.46
N ARG A 18 16.45 -10.52 15.17
CA ARG A 18 15.76 -9.46 14.41
C ARG A 18 14.24 -9.69 14.37
N GLU A 19 13.81 -10.93 14.20
CA GLU A 19 12.38 -11.30 14.20
C GLU A 19 11.77 -11.15 15.61
N ARG A 20 12.47 -11.52 16.66
CA ARG A 20 12.03 -11.32 18.06
C ARG A 20 11.93 -9.85 18.44
N GLU A 21 12.88 -9.01 18.02
CA GLU A 21 12.85 -7.57 18.26
C GLU A 21 11.74 -6.89 17.45
N PHE A 22 11.53 -7.29 16.20
CA PHE A 22 10.43 -6.82 15.36
C PHE A 22 9.06 -7.17 15.98
N ASN A 23 8.88 -8.41 16.45
CA ASN A 23 7.65 -8.85 17.09
C ASN A 23 7.42 -8.14 18.43
N ARG A 24 8.46 -7.87 19.22
CA ARG A 24 8.37 -7.13 20.49
C ARG A 24 7.97 -5.66 20.26
N HIS A 25 8.54 -5.02 19.23
CA HIS A 25 8.21 -3.63 18.85
C HIS A 25 6.77 -3.53 18.33
N ASN A 26 6.35 -4.49 17.54
CA ASN A 26 5.00 -4.57 17.00
C ASN A 26 3.96 -4.79 18.12
N GLN A 27 4.23 -5.65 19.11
CA GLN A 27 3.37 -5.85 20.27
C GLN A 27 3.20 -4.60 21.14
N LYS A 28 4.27 -3.82 21.36
CA LYS A 28 4.18 -2.54 22.09
C LYS A 28 3.32 -1.52 21.33
N SER A 29 3.50 -1.37 20.03
CA SER A 29 2.70 -0.45 19.22
C SER A 29 1.23 -0.86 19.15
N VAL A 30 0.93 -2.16 19.06
CA VAL A 30 -0.43 -2.70 19.10
C VAL A 30 -1.10 -2.42 20.45
N ARG A 31 -0.42 -2.64 21.57
CA ARG A 31 -0.95 -2.34 22.91
C ARG A 31 -1.27 -0.85 23.08
N VAL A 32 -0.39 0.04 22.63
CA VAL A 32 -0.63 1.48 22.67
C VAL A 32 -1.83 1.88 21.81
N ALA A 33 -1.94 1.29 20.61
CA ALA A 33 -3.10 1.52 19.73
C ALA A 33 -4.41 1.04 20.37
N LEU A 34 -4.43 -0.17 20.95
CA LEU A 34 -5.60 -0.71 21.65
C LEU A 34 -5.99 0.13 22.86
N SER A 35 -5.03 0.60 23.66
CA SER A 35 -5.27 1.50 24.79
C SER A 35 -5.91 2.82 24.34
N ARG A 36 -5.40 3.42 23.26
CA ARG A 36 -6.00 4.64 22.68
C ARG A 36 -7.41 4.42 22.13
N LEU A 37 -7.68 3.26 21.54
CA LEU A 37 -9.02 2.90 21.06
C LEU A 37 -9.98 2.66 22.22
N HIS A 38 -9.49 2.06 23.30
CA HIS A 38 -10.25 1.83 24.52
C HIS A 38 -10.64 3.14 25.21
N SER A 39 -9.71 4.08 25.38
CA SER A 39 -10.00 5.40 25.96
C SER A 39 -11.04 6.20 25.16
N LYS A 40 -11.16 5.95 23.86
CA LYS A 40 -12.20 6.52 22.99
C LYS A 40 -13.51 5.73 23.01
N GLY A 41 -13.57 4.61 23.73
CA GLY A 41 -14.72 3.72 23.82
C GLY A 41 -14.99 2.91 22.54
N TYR A 42 -13.99 2.72 21.68
CA TYR A 42 -14.13 1.93 20.45
C TYR A 42 -13.83 0.45 20.63
N THR A 43 -13.06 0.11 21.67
CA THR A 43 -12.75 -1.26 22.05
C THR A 43 -13.06 -1.49 23.52
N ASN A 44 -13.31 -2.74 23.89
CA ASN A 44 -13.44 -3.18 25.26
C ASN A 44 -12.40 -4.28 25.54
N ASN A 45 -11.88 -4.31 26.76
CA ASN A 45 -10.97 -5.34 27.25
C ASN A 45 -11.65 -6.14 28.34
N SER A 46 -11.80 -7.45 28.13
CA SER A 46 -12.42 -8.40 29.09
C SER A 46 -11.47 -9.56 29.33
N ALA A 47 -11.85 -10.46 30.25
CA ALA A 47 -11.09 -11.68 30.52
C ALA A 47 -10.87 -12.55 29.26
N SER A 48 -11.78 -12.47 28.29
CA SER A 48 -11.67 -13.15 26.98
C SER A 48 -10.81 -12.40 25.95
N GLY A 49 -10.28 -11.21 26.29
CA GLY A 49 -9.46 -10.39 25.41
C GLY A 49 -10.13 -9.12 24.88
N TRP A 50 -9.55 -8.57 23.83
CA TRP A 50 -10.02 -7.32 23.21
C TRP A 50 -11.17 -7.56 22.23
N SER A 51 -12.22 -6.76 22.36
CA SER A 51 -13.38 -6.77 21.46
C SER A 51 -13.73 -5.36 20.98
N ILE A 52 -14.37 -5.27 19.80
CA ILE A 52 -14.85 -4.00 19.25
C ILE A 52 -16.26 -3.68 19.79
N THR A 53 -16.48 -2.46 20.29
CA THR A 53 -17.79 -2.00 20.77
C THR A 53 -18.74 -1.64 19.62
N LYS A 54 -20.04 -1.48 19.90
CA LYS A 54 -21.02 -0.94 18.92
C LYS A 54 -20.57 0.43 18.37
N LYS A 55 -20.04 1.30 19.23
CA LYS A 55 -19.47 2.61 18.84
C LYS A 55 -18.24 2.44 17.93
N GLY A 56 -17.37 1.48 18.24
CA GLY A 56 -16.22 1.15 17.42
C GLY A 56 -16.59 0.63 16.03
N LYS A 57 -17.58 -0.28 15.94
CA LYS A 57 -18.12 -0.78 14.68
C LYS A 57 -18.69 0.35 13.82
N LYS A 58 -19.49 1.25 14.40
CA LYS A 58 -20.05 2.41 13.69
C LYS A 58 -18.97 3.37 13.19
N TYR A 59 -17.95 3.64 14.01
CA TYR A 59 -16.80 4.47 13.63
C TYR A 59 -16.01 3.84 12.48
N TYR A 60 -15.71 2.55 12.57
CA TYR A 60 -15.02 1.78 11.54
C TYR A 60 -15.80 1.81 10.22
N SER A 61 -17.09 1.48 10.25
CA SER A 61 -17.95 1.50 9.05
C SER A 61 -18.00 2.88 8.40
N LYS A 62 -18.19 3.96 9.19
CA LYS A 62 -18.23 5.32 8.66
C LYS A 62 -16.90 5.73 8.02
N LYS A 63 -15.77 5.38 8.64
CA LYS A 63 -14.45 5.73 8.13
C LYS A 63 -14.07 4.92 6.89
N HIS A 64 -14.40 3.63 6.86
CA HIS A 64 -14.01 2.73 5.78
C HIS A 64 -14.99 2.66 4.60
N SER A 65 -16.27 3.03 4.77
CA SER A 65 -17.24 2.93 3.69
C SER A 65 -16.99 3.92 2.55
N GLN A 66 -16.48 5.11 2.83
CA GLN A 66 -16.14 6.10 1.80
C GLN A 66 -14.72 5.92 1.25
N GLU A 67 -13.72 5.75 2.14
CA GLU A 67 -12.33 5.57 1.73
C GLU A 67 -12.10 4.25 0.99
N ASN A 68 -12.73 3.15 1.40
CA ASN A 68 -12.55 1.85 0.75
C ASN A 68 -13.16 1.78 -0.66
N ARG A 69 -14.30 2.43 -0.91
CA ARG A 69 -14.87 2.49 -2.26
C ARG A 69 -13.96 3.23 -3.24
N LEU A 70 -13.30 4.30 -2.78
CA LEU A 70 -12.38 5.08 -3.61
C LEU A 70 -11.04 4.38 -3.82
N LEU A 71 -10.65 3.47 -2.91
CA LEU A 71 -9.39 2.72 -2.99
C LEU A 71 -9.58 1.27 -3.44
N GLU A 72 -10.79 0.90 -3.90
CA GLU A 72 -11.05 -0.39 -4.53
C GLU A 72 -10.27 -0.49 -5.84
N TYR A 73 -9.67 -1.66 -6.07
CA TYR A 73 -8.86 -1.88 -7.28
C TYR A 73 -9.75 -2.12 -8.50
N ILE A 74 -9.32 -1.54 -9.61
CA ILE A 74 -9.93 -1.68 -10.92
C ILE A 74 -9.20 -2.80 -11.65
N THR A 75 -9.94 -3.75 -12.19
CA THR A 75 -9.38 -4.85 -12.99
C THR A 75 -8.68 -4.30 -14.22
N SER A 76 -7.54 -4.89 -14.58
CA SER A 76 -6.81 -4.51 -15.79
C SER A 76 -7.62 -4.82 -17.04
N PRO A 77 -7.84 -3.84 -17.92
CA PRO A 77 -8.42 -4.10 -19.24
C PRO A 77 -7.36 -4.55 -20.25
N PHE A 78 -6.08 -4.55 -19.86
CA PHE A 78 -4.98 -4.87 -20.77
C PHE A 78 -4.65 -6.35 -20.76
N PRO A 79 -4.46 -6.98 -21.94
CA PRO A 79 -3.85 -8.29 -22.05
C PRO A 79 -2.46 -8.34 -21.41
N GLU A 80 -2.03 -9.53 -20.98
CA GLU A 80 -0.79 -9.73 -20.21
C GLU A 80 0.47 -9.22 -20.94
N ASN A 81 0.48 -9.26 -22.28
CA ASN A 81 1.60 -8.84 -23.13
C ASN A 81 1.34 -7.51 -23.88
N SER A 82 0.51 -6.63 -23.32
CA SER A 82 0.25 -5.34 -23.94
C SER A 82 1.51 -4.51 -24.13
N PRO A 83 1.67 -3.84 -25.30
CA PRO A 83 2.86 -3.06 -25.59
C PRO A 83 3.00 -1.87 -24.61
N THR A 84 4.23 -1.64 -24.19
CA THR A 84 4.58 -0.48 -23.36
C THR A 84 4.69 0.77 -24.24
N SER A 85 3.71 1.65 -24.14
CA SER A 85 3.59 2.86 -24.97
C SER A 85 3.30 4.13 -24.17
N MET A 86 3.32 4.05 -22.84
CA MET A 86 3.05 5.20 -21.98
C MET A 86 3.94 5.21 -20.75
N ILE A 87 4.42 6.39 -20.39
CA ILE A 87 5.07 6.68 -19.12
C ILE A 87 4.07 7.42 -18.24
N ILE A 88 3.99 6.99 -16.97
CA ILE A 88 3.28 7.70 -15.90
C ILE A 88 4.31 8.22 -14.91
N SER A 89 4.26 9.51 -14.62
CA SER A 89 4.97 10.15 -13.52
C SER A 89 3.97 10.74 -12.54
N PHE A 90 4.22 10.60 -11.23
CA PHE A 90 3.34 11.19 -10.21
C PHE A 90 4.12 11.76 -9.02
N ASP A 91 3.61 12.86 -8.50
CA ASP A 91 4.09 13.49 -7.29
C ASP A 91 2.92 13.65 -6.30
N ILE A 92 2.78 12.68 -5.40
CA ILE A 92 1.73 12.66 -4.37
C ILE A 92 2.37 12.93 -3.02
N PRO A 93 1.94 13.99 -2.29
CA PRO A 93 2.49 14.36 -0.99
C PRO A 93 2.49 13.21 0.03
N GLU A 94 3.48 13.19 0.94
CA GLU A 94 3.64 12.13 1.96
C GLU A 94 2.42 11.98 2.86
N LYS A 95 1.72 13.06 3.16
CA LYS A 95 0.46 13.04 3.93
C LYS A 95 -0.62 12.15 3.30
N ASN A 96 -0.55 11.89 2.00
CA ASN A 96 -1.49 11.04 1.25
C ASN A 96 -0.90 9.64 0.97
N ARG A 97 -0.13 9.09 1.92
CA ARG A 97 0.56 7.80 1.79
C ARG A 97 -0.35 6.65 1.35
N THR A 98 -1.56 6.57 1.88
CA THR A 98 -2.54 5.53 1.54
C THR A 98 -2.92 5.59 0.06
N VAL A 99 -3.20 6.79 -0.45
CA VAL A 99 -3.55 7.02 -1.86
C VAL A 99 -2.37 6.72 -2.77
N ARG A 100 -1.16 7.10 -2.38
CA ARG A 100 0.07 6.79 -3.12
C ARG A 100 0.31 5.28 -3.22
N HIS A 101 0.08 4.56 -2.11
CA HIS A 101 0.21 3.11 -2.07
C HIS A 101 -0.83 2.43 -2.98
N TRP A 102 -2.09 2.86 -2.89
CA TRP A 102 -3.16 2.42 -3.80
C TRP A 102 -2.79 2.66 -5.27
N LEU A 103 -2.34 3.87 -5.62
CA LEU A 103 -1.96 4.21 -7.00
C LEU A 103 -0.87 3.27 -7.54
N ARG A 104 0.19 3.04 -6.76
CA ARG A 104 1.27 2.12 -7.15
C ARG A 104 0.76 0.70 -7.40
N ASN A 105 -0.11 0.20 -6.53
CA ASN A 105 -0.68 -1.12 -6.70
C ASN A 105 -1.64 -1.18 -7.91
N GLN A 106 -2.43 -0.13 -8.11
CA GLN A 106 -3.35 -0.06 -9.25
C GLN A 106 -2.61 -0.07 -10.59
N ILE A 107 -1.55 0.72 -10.74
CA ILE A 107 -0.77 0.72 -11.98
C ILE A 107 0.01 -0.59 -12.21
N LYS A 108 0.43 -1.28 -11.12
CA LYS A 108 0.96 -2.65 -11.23
C LYS A 108 -0.07 -3.63 -11.78
N ILE A 109 -1.32 -3.57 -11.31
CA ILE A 109 -2.43 -4.40 -11.81
C ILE A 109 -2.64 -4.15 -13.30
N PHE A 110 -2.43 -2.93 -13.79
CA PHE A 110 -2.48 -2.59 -15.20
C PHE A 110 -1.25 -3.05 -16.01
N GLY A 111 -0.30 -3.74 -15.40
CA GLY A 111 0.90 -4.24 -16.08
C GLY A 111 2.03 -3.22 -16.20
N TYR A 112 1.95 -2.09 -15.50
CA TYR A 112 3.05 -1.11 -15.51
C TYR A 112 4.26 -1.63 -14.74
N LYS A 113 5.45 -1.39 -15.28
CA LYS A 113 6.76 -1.69 -14.68
C LYS A 113 7.35 -0.41 -14.09
N MET A 114 7.90 -0.51 -12.90
CA MET A 114 8.52 0.62 -12.21
C MET A 114 9.91 0.90 -12.79
N LEU A 115 10.15 2.12 -13.24
CA LEU A 115 11.48 2.63 -13.61
C LEU A 115 12.15 3.32 -12.42
N GLN A 116 11.38 4.15 -11.70
CA GLN A 116 11.75 4.79 -10.45
C GLN A 116 10.52 4.85 -9.53
N GLN A 117 10.67 5.23 -8.26
CA GLN A 117 9.56 5.21 -7.29
C GLN A 117 8.29 5.94 -7.74
N SER A 118 8.43 7.01 -8.52
CA SER A 118 7.33 7.83 -9.06
C SER A 118 7.22 7.82 -10.58
N LEU A 119 8.01 6.96 -11.27
CA LEU A 119 8.06 6.87 -12.73
C LEU A 119 7.81 5.43 -13.17
N TRP A 120 6.80 5.22 -14.01
CA TRP A 120 6.34 3.90 -14.42
C TRP A 120 6.09 3.87 -15.92
N ILE A 121 6.33 2.71 -16.54
CA ILE A 121 6.10 2.48 -17.98
C ILE A 121 5.14 1.32 -18.18
N GLY A 122 4.18 1.46 -19.10
CA GLY A 122 3.17 0.45 -19.34
C GLY A 122 2.28 0.72 -20.53
N PRO A 123 1.14 0.01 -20.62
CA PRO A 123 0.21 0.09 -21.73
C PRO A 123 -0.56 1.41 -21.80
N SER A 124 -1.10 1.73 -22.98
CA SER A 124 -1.89 2.93 -23.28
C SER A 124 -3.13 2.54 -24.09
N PRO A 125 -4.23 3.32 -23.96
CA PRO A 125 -4.48 4.46 -23.06
C PRO A 125 -4.84 4.03 -21.65
N LEU A 126 -4.77 4.95 -20.68
CA LEU A 126 -5.28 4.69 -19.32
C LEU A 126 -6.79 4.47 -19.32
N PRO A 127 -7.31 3.49 -18.54
CA PRO A 127 -8.74 3.20 -18.50
C PRO A 127 -9.56 4.38 -17.99
N THR A 128 -10.69 4.68 -18.63
CA THR A 128 -11.60 5.76 -18.23
C THR A 128 -12.06 5.64 -16.75
N PRO A 129 -12.41 4.44 -16.23
CA PRO A 129 -12.74 4.30 -14.80
C PRO A 129 -11.59 4.69 -13.87
N PHE A 130 -10.34 4.45 -14.30
CA PHE A 130 -9.18 4.85 -13.52
C PHE A 130 -8.99 6.37 -13.53
N LEU A 131 -9.12 7.02 -14.70
CA LEU A 131 -9.04 8.48 -14.79
C LEU A 131 -10.09 9.16 -13.91
N LYS A 132 -11.34 8.68 -13.92
CA LYS A 132 -12.40 9.15 -13.04
C LYS A 132 -12.05 8.96 -11.56
N ARG A 133 -11.48 7.81 -11.19
CA ARG A 133 -11.03 7.54 -9.81
C ARG A 133 -9.94 8.51 -9.35
N LEU A 134 -9.00 8.90 -10.24
CA LEU A 134 -7.99 9.91 -9.94
C LEU A 134 -8.59 11.30 -9.67
N GLU A 135 -9.68 11.63 -10.36
CA GLU A 135 -10.45 12.86 -10.13
C GLU A 135 -11.18 12.81 -8.80
N ASP A 136 -11.92 11.74 -8.52
CA ASP A 136 -12.62 11.51 -7.25
C ASP A 136 -11.68 11.58 -6.04
N LEU A 137 -10.44 11.08 -6.18
CA LEU A 137 -9.38 11.16 -5.18
C LEU A 137 -8.66 12.52 -5.14
N ASN A 138 -9.02 13.44 -6.05
CA ASN A 138 -8.40 14.76 -6.23
C ASN A 138 -6.86 14.70 -6.41
N ILE A 139 -6.37 13.66 -7.09
CA ILE A 139 -4.94 13.47 -7.39
C ILE A 139 -4.62 13.54 -8.89
N ARG A 140 -5.61 13.75 -9.75
CA ARG A 140 -5.41 13.80 -11.22
C ARG A 140 -4.33 14.80 -11.63
N LYS A 141 -4.28 15.97 -10.99
CA LYS A 141 -3.29 17.04 -11.21
C LYS A 141 -1.85 16.63 -10.83
N ASN A 142 -1.71 15.66 -9.96
CA ASN A 142 -0.40 15.16 -9.49
C ASN A 142 0.18 14.08 -10.42
N ILE A 143 -0.53 13.72 -11.50
CA ILE A 143 -0.14 12.65 -12.40
C ILE A 143 0.08 13.23 -13.80
N LYS A 144 1.26 12.98 -14.35
CA LYS A 144 1.65 13.33 -15.72
C LYS A 144 1.79 12.05 -16.54
N THR A 145 1.32 12.07 -17.77
CA THR A 145 1.41 10.95 -18.70
C THR A 145 2.09 11.38 -19.98
N PHE A 146 2.98 10.53 -20.50
CA PHE A 146 3.73 10.77 -21.74
C PHE A 146 3.57 9.56 -22.65
N LYS A 147 3.12 9.76 -23.88
CA LYS A 147 3.11 8.70 -24.88
C LYS A 147 4.52 8.49 -25.44
N ILE A 148 4.89 7.22 -25.62
CA ILE A 148 6.13 6.85 -26.30
C ILE A 148 5.77 6.65 -27.77
N THR A 149 6.27 7.53 -28.64
CA THR A 149 6.23 7.35 -30.10
C THR A 149 7.54 6.72 -30.55
N LYS A 150 7.45 5.64 -31.34
CA LYS A 150 8.63 5.14 -32.02
C LYS A 150 9.00 6.16 -33.12
N SER A 151 10.22 6.69 -33.09
CA SER A 151 10.77 7.40 -34.24
C SER A 151 10.97 6.36 -35.33
N ASN A 152 10.28 6.50 -36.45
CA ASN A 152 10.60 5.76 -37.64
C ASN A 152 11.85 6.44 -38.24
N ASN A 153 13.03 5.88 -37.98
CA ASN A 153 14.22 6.09 -38.81
C ASN A 153 14.19 5.09 -39.93
#